data_a03745e7bf117c04efcfac72647f5b51
#
_entry.id   a03745e7bf117c04efcfac72647f5b51
#
_cell.length_a   1.000
_cell.length_b   1.000
_cell.length_c   1.000
_cell.angle_alpha   90.00
_cell.angle_beta   90.00
_cell.angle_gamma   90.00
#
_symmetry.space_group_name_H-M   'P 1'
#
loop_
_entity.id
_entity.type
_entity.pdbx_description
1 polymer ?
#
loop_
_entity_poly.entity_id
_entity_poly.type
_entity_poly.pdbx_seq_one_letter_code
_entity_poly.pdbx_strand_id
1 'polypeptide(L)'
;PYSYLVPYYRFPQKIKIIDLNGKLIKDVIDIPLTDNIPNGFNATQTGPRNHGWRSDQAATIYWVEAQDGGNPKTEATIRDKVYQLSAPFTGSAREIISLPLRYAGVQWAKEDVAFIYESWRSDRKLRVYQLNPMSKSKKVIFDRSTEDRYNDPGSFITTFNQYSQSTVQISPDNSVLLNGRGASPEGDKPFLDKMNLATGNKERLWQSASPYYERVVNVLDDKKVSFVTSRESQTETPNYFIRTVGGKEVTQLTNFAHPYPQLKDVKKEVLHYKRGDGVDLTVNMYLPPGYKKEDGPFPAIVWAYPREFK
;
A
#
# COMPACT_ATOMS: atom_id res chain seq x y z
N PRO A 1 27.20 14.30 -10.25
CA PRO A 1 26.84 13.90 -8.88
C PRO A 1 27.57 14.77 -7.86
N TYR A 2 26.89 15.13 -6.77
CA TYR A 2 27.51 15.93 -5.71
C TYR A 2 28.50 15.10 -4.86
N SER A 3 28.20 13.81 -4.65
CA SER A 3 29.01 12.94 -3.79
C SER A 3 28.60 11.49 -3.96
N TYR A 4 29.52 10.57 -3.71
CA TYR A 4 29.25 9.15 -3.50
C TYR A 4 29.08 8.78 -2.01
N LEU A 5 29.28 9.75 -1.09
CA LEU A 5 29.17 9.56 0.36
C LEU A 5 27.74 9.75 0.86
N VAL A 6 26.90 10.43 0.07
CA VAL A 6 25.51 10.75 0.43
C VAL A 6 24.56 10.21 -0.65
N PRO A 7 23.49 9.49 -0.29
CA PRO A 7 22.48 9.02 -1.24
C PRO A 7 21.86 10.18 -2.03
N TYR A 8 21.58 9.98 -3.30
CA TYR A 8 21.09 11.04 -4.22
C TYR A 8 19.83 11.76 -3.73
N TYR A 9 18.95 11.08 -3.00
CA TYR A 9 17.72 11.67 -2.45
C TYR A 9 17.96 12.66 -1.30
N ARG A 10 19.21 12.76 -0.82
CA ARG A 10 19.66 13.77 0.15
C ARG A 10 20.33 14.98 -0.51
N PHE A 11 20.50 14.96 -1.83
CA PHE A 11 21.08 16.09 -2.55
C PHE A 11 20.19 17.33 -2.48
N PRO A 12 20.77 18.55 -2.65
CA PRO A 12 19.98 19.77 -2.69
C PRO A 12 18.88 19.70 -3.74
N GLN A 13 17.69 20.18 -3.40
CA GLN A 13 16.52 20.16 -4.28
C GLN A 13 15.82 21.51 -4.28
N LYS A 14 15.39 21.97 -5.46
CA LYS A 14 14.54 23.14 -5.62
C LYS A 14 13.18 22.72 -6.14
N ILE A 15 12.13 23.09 -5.40
CA ILE A 15 10.75 22.80 -5.79
C ILE A 15 10.11 24.11 -6.23
N LYS A 16 9.61 24.12 -7.46
CA LYS A 16 8.98 25.28 -8.09
C LYS A 16 7.66 24.89 -8.72
N ILE A 17 6.71 25.81 -8.73
CA ILE A 17 5.49 25.71 -9.50
C ILE A 17 5.65 26.57 -10.74
N ILE A 18 5.49 25.98 -11.91
CA ILE A 18 5.51 26.65 -13.22
C ILE A 18 4.18 26.41 -13.94
N ASP A 19 3.80 27.31 -14.82
CA ASP A 19 2.66 27.10 -15.71
C ASP A 19 3.06 26.22 -16.92
N LEU A 20 2.08 25.93 -17.78
CA LEU A 20 2.29 25.09 -18.98
C LEU A 20 3.23 25.75 -20.02
N ASN A 21 3.50 27.05 -19.91
CA ASN A 21 4.43 27.78 -20.77
C ASN A 21 5.84 27.89 -20.15
N GLY A 22 6.05 27.27 -18.98
CA GLY A 22 7.33 27.32 -18.26
C GLY A 22 7.54 28.58 -17.42
N LYS A 23 6.53 29.48 -17.31
CA LYS A 23 6.63 30.66 -16.47
C LYS A 23 6.58 30.29 -14.98
N LEU A 24 7.51 30.82 -14.20
CA LEU A 24 7.54 30.64 -12.75
C LEU A 24 6.29 31.28 -12.11
N ILE A 25 5.54 30.49 -11.36
CA ILE A 25 4.39 30.92 -10.55
C ILE A 25 4.81 31.07 -9.08
N LYS A 26 5.58 30.10 -8.56
CA LYS A 26 5.99 30.09 -7.16
C LYS A 26 7.31 29.33 -6.98
N ASP A 27 8.26 29.94 -6.30
CA ASP A 27 9.33 29.20 -5.62
C ASP A 27 8.75 28.62 -4.33
N VAL A 28 8.64 27.29 -4.25
CA VAL A 28 8.03 26.60 -3.10
C VAL A 28 9.06 26.49 -1.99
N ILE A 29 10.23 25.89 -2.30
CA ILE A 29 11.31 25.70 -1.34
C ILE A 29 12.64 25.42 -2.05
N ASP A 30 13.74 25.83 -1.40
CA ASP A 30 15.11 25.42 -1.69
C ASP A 30 15.60 24.55 -0.53
N ILE A 31 15.73 23.24 -0.74
CA ILE A 31 16.16 22.27 0.26
C ILE A 31 17.68 22.10 0.12
N PRO A 32 18.46 22.42 1.15
CA PRO A 32 19.92 22.21 1.12
C PRO A 32 20.27 20.71 1.16
N LEU A 33 21.57 20.40 1.09
CA LEU A 33 22.06 19.05 1.33
C LEU A 33 21.59 18.56 2.71
N THR A 34 20.94 17.38 2.75
CA THR A 34 20.39 16.79 3.97
C THR A 34 21.26 15.64 4.49
N ASP A 35 22.54 15.92 4.71
CA ASP A 35 23.52 14.93 5.21
C ASP A 35 23.45 14.71 6.73
N ASN A 36 22.78 15.59 7.46
CA ASN A 36 22.64 15.59 8.91
C ASN A 36 21.38 14.85 9.44
N ILE A 37 20.69 14.09 8.59
CA ILE A 37 19.55 13.29 9.04
C ILE A 37 20.04 12.24 10.07
N PRO A 38 19.42 12.15 11.27
CA PRO A 38 19.78 11.14 12.26
C PRO A 38 19.72 9.72 11.69
N ASN A 39 20.57 8.84 12.21
CA ASN A 39 20.51 7.42 11.84
C ASN A 39 19.36 6.71 12.56
N GLY A 40 18.68 5.83 11.85
CA GLY A 40 17.63 4.97 12.39
C GLY A 40 16.30 5.07 11.65
N PHE A 41 15.43 4.13 11.98
CA PHE A 41 14.06 4.12 11.44
C PHE A 41 13.30 5.35 11.94
N ASN A 42 12.39 5.86 11.10
CA ASN A 42 11.60 7.06 11.33
C ASN A 42 12.38 8.38 11.44
N ALA A 43 13.71 8.36 11.23
CA ALA A 43 14.48 9.58 11.05
C ALA A 43 14.12 10.24 9.72
N THR A 44 14.08 11.57 9.70
CA THR A 44 13.75 12.33 8.50
C THR A 44 14.42 13.70 8.52
N GLN A 45 14.42 14.39 7.39
CA GLN A 45 14.90 15.77 7.31
C GLN A 45 13.96 16.73 8.06
N THR A 46 14.49 17.85 8.48
CA THR A 46 13.74 19.01 8.97
C THR A 46 13.16 19.82 7.81
N GLY A 47 12.15 20.63 8.10
CA GLY A 47 11.46 21.46 7.09
C GLY A 47 10.54 20.66 6.17
N PRO A 48 10.01 21.33 5.14
CA PRO A 48 9.06 20.75 4.20
C PRO A 48 9.64 19.58 3.40
N ARG A 49 8.90 18.48 3.33
CA ARG A 49 9.23 17.25 2.59
C ARG A 49 7.98 16.59 2.03
N ASN A 50 8.14 15.55 1.22
CA ASN A 50 7.03 14.79 0.64
C ASN A 50 6.00 15.69 -0.09
N HIS A 51 6.50 16.65 -0.88
CA HIS A 51 5.66 17.52 -1.67
C HIS A 51 4.89 16.71 -2.71
N GLY A 52 3.63 17.04 -2.89
CA GLY A 52 2.77 16.42 -3.90
C GLY A 52 1.57 17.30 -4.22
N TRP A 53 0.94 17.02 -5.35
CA TRP A 53 -0.33 17.60 -5.70
C TRP A 53 -1.46 16.78 -5.08
N ARG A 54 -2.48 17.47 -4.56
CA ARG A 54 -3.73 16.79 -4.21
C ARG A 54 -4.35 16.25 -5.51
N SER A 55 -4.63 14.93 -5.52
CA SER A 55 -5.22 14.30 -6.69
C SER A 55 -6.72 14.59 -6.86
N ASP A 56 -7.39 15.01 -5.79
CA ASP A 56 -8.84 15.29 -5.75
C ASP A 56 -9.20 16.75 -6.09
N GLN A 57 -8.20 17.62 -6.17
CA GLN A 57 -8.40 19.06 -6.41
C GLN A 57 -7.43 19.59 -7.47
N ALA A 58 -7.89 20.63 -8.20
CA ALA A 58 -7.00 21.38 -9.07
C ALA A 58 -6.00 22.20 -8.24
N ALA A 59 -4.75 22.26 -8.72
CA ALA A 59 -3.71 23.21 -8.32
C ALA A 59 -3.59 23.44 -6.78
N THR A 60 -3.59 22.37 -6.00
CA THR A 60 -3.34 22.41 -4.56
C THR A 60 -2.16 21.53 -4.22
N ILE A 61 -1.03 22.14 -3.81
CA ILE A 61 0.16 21.44 -3.35
C ILE A 61 0.03 21.12 -1.86
N TYR A 62 0.55 19.97 -1.43
CA TYR A 62 0.70 19.63 0.00
C TYR A 62 2.14 19.19 0.30
N TRP A 63 2.52 19.24 1.57
CA TRP A 63 3.80 18.76 2.09
C TRP A 63 3.69 18.40 3.56
N VAL A 64 4.76 17.84 4.09
CA VAL A 64 4.85 17.38 5.49
C VAL A 64 6.05 18.02 6.16
N GLU A 65 5.93 18.38 7.43
CA GLU A 65 7.01 18.92 8.25
C GLU A 65 7.15 18.15 9.56
N ALA A 66 8.39 17.74 9.89
CA ALA A 66 8.69 17.11 11.16
C ALA A 66 8.65 18.13 12.29
N GLN A 67 8.01 17.76 13.42
CA GLN A 67 7.85 18.60 14.60
C GLN A 67 8.83 18.21 15.74
N ASP A 68 9.55 17.11 15.56
CA ASP A 68 10.56 16.56 16.51
C ASP A 68 11.99 16.77 16.00
N GLY A 69 12.22 17.73 15.11
CA GLY A 69 13.53 17.93 14.47
C GLY A 69 13.96 16.78 13.55
N GLY A 70 13.02 15.90 13.13
CA GLY A 70 13.31 14.73 12.34
C GLY A 70 14.03 13.61 13.10
N ASN A 71 14.22 13.77 14.40
CA ASN A 71 14.92 12.80 15.24
C ASN A 71 13.93 11.93 16.01
N PRO A 72 13.83 10.62 15.72
CA PRO A 72 12.89 9.73 16.40
C PRO A 72 13.16 9.55 17.89
N LYS A 73 14.35 9.91 18.39
CA LYS A 73 14.72 9.85 19.80
C LYS A 73 14.21 11.04 20.61
N THR A 74 13.84 12.15 19.94
CA THR A 74 13.23 13.30 20.60
C THR A 74 11.83 12.95 21.04
N GLU A 75 11.50 13.20 22.30
CA GLU A 75 10.12 13.08 22.78
C GLU A 75 9.24 14.17 22.16
N ALA A 76 8.13 13.76 21.57
CA ALA A 76 7.17 14.67 20.96
C ALA A 76 5.77 14.04 20.91
N THR A 77 4.76 14.79 21.27
CA THR A 77 3.35 14.39 21.16
C THR A 77 2.84 14.43 19.72
N ILE A 78 3.43 15.30 18.91
CA ILE A 78 3.19 15.42 17.47
C ILE A 78 4.53 15.26 16.76
N ARG A 79 4.60 14.30 15.87
CA ARG A 79 5.80 13.99 15.08
C ARG A 79 5.81 14.71 13.75
N ASP A 80 4.66 14.78 13.09
CA ASP A 80 4.52 15.40 11.78
C ASP A 80 3.26 16.26 11.68
N LYS A 81 3.35 17.30 10.84
CA LYS A 81 2.20 18.08 10.39
C LYS A 81 2.13 18.07 8.87
N VAL A 82 0.93 17.99 8.34
CA VAL A 82 0.68 18.07 6.91
C VAL A 82 0.06 19.43 6.59
N TYR A 83 0.64 20.10 5.61
CA TYR A 83 0.21 21.41 5.14
C TYR A 83 -0.25 21.36 3.69
N GLN A 84 -1.06 22.33 3.30
CA GLN A 84 -1.42 22.54 1.91
C GLN A 84 -1.43 24.02 1.54
N LEU A 85 -1.29 24.29 0.25
CA LEU A 85 -1.40 25.63 -0.34
C LEU A 85 -2.08 25.51 -1.70
N SER A 86 -3.19 26.21 -1.90
CA SER A 86 -3.94 26.21 -3.16
C SER A 86 -3.57 27.42 -4.04
N ALA A 87 -3.80 27.28 -5.33
CA ALA A 87 -3.68 28.42 -6.24
C ALA A 87 -4.51 29.61 -5.76
N PRO A 88 -4.04 30.85 -6.01
CA PRO A 88 -2.87 31.26 -6.78
C PRO A 88 -1.53 31.22 -6.04
N PHE A 89 -1.41 30.48 -4.92
CA PHE A 89 -0.21 30.26 -4.07
C PHE A 89 0.36 31.51 -3.39
N THR A 90 -0.46 32.56 -3.27
CA THR A 90 -0.08 33.83 -2.62
C THR A 90 -0.45 33.88 -1.15
N GLY A 91 -1.33 32.99 -0.71
CA GLY A 91 -1.76 32.89 0.69
C GLY A 91 -0.76 32.19 1.60
N SER A 92 -1.12 32.04 2.88
CA SER A 92 -0.38 31.22 3.83
C SER A 92 -0.76 29.76 3.71
N ALA A 93 0.23 28.89 3.94
CA ALA A 93 -0.03 27.46 4.04
C ALA A 93 -0.99 27.13 5.19
N ARG A 94 -1.89 26.20 4.95
CA ARG A 94 -2.86 25.75 5.94
C ARG A 94 -2.52 24.34 6.42
N GLU A 95 -2.34 24.16 7.72
CA GLU A 95 -2.26 22.84 8.33
C GLU A 95 -3.59 22.11 8.14
N ILE A 96 -3.54 20.84 7.71
CA ILE A 96 -4.70 19.99 7.55
C ILE A 96 -4.78 18.88 8.60
N ILE A 97 -3.65 18.42 9.13
CA ILE A 97 -3.60 17.42 10.21
C ILE A 97 -2.27 17.48 10.96
N SER A 98 -2.34 17.24 12.28
CA SER A 98 -1.20 16.90 13.15
C SER A 98 -1.22 15.40 13.46
N LEU A 99 -0.06 14.74 13.31
CA LEU A 99 0.12 13.30 13.44
C LEU A 99 1.03 12.97 14.63
N PRO A 100 0.56 12.15 15.59
CA PRO A 100 1.39 11.64 16.69
C PRO A 100 2.57 10.77 16.24
N LEU A 101 2.45 10.10 15.09
CA LEU A 101 3.50 9.26 14.51
C LEU A 101 4.04 9.89 13.22
N ARG A 102 5.00 9.21 12.57
CA ARG A 102 5.58 9.67 11.31
C ARG A 102 4.59 9.47 10.15
N TYR A 103 4.38 10.49 9.37
CA TYR A 103 3.61 10.42 8.13
C TYR A 103 4.12 9.31 7.22
N ALA A 104 3.21 8.48 6.74
CA ALA A 104 3.50 7.33 5.88
C ALA A 104 2.83 7.42 4.49
N GLY A 105 1.92 8.38 4.29
CA GLY A 105 1.27 8.57 3.00
C GLY A 105 -0.11 9.21 3.11
N VAL A 106 -0.68 9.52 1.96
CA VAL A 106 -2.06 10.01 1.80
C VAL A 106 -2.70 9.42 0.56
N GLN A 107 -3.95 9.05 0.65
CA GLN A 107 -4.82 8.75 -0.47
C GLN A 107 -5.99 9.74 -0.44
N TRP A 108 -6.06 10.57 -1.46
CA TRP A 108 -7.15 11.51 -1.63
C TRP A 108 -8.37 10.80 -2.21
N ALA A 109 -9.56 11.22 -1.82
CA ALA A 109 -10.80 10.67 -2.37
C ALA A 109 -11.64 11.77 -3.02
N LYS A 110 -12.05 12.75 -2.22
CA LYS A 110 -12.78 13.95 -2.66
C LYS A 110 -12.46 15.11 -1.72
N GLU A 111 -12.88 16.31 -2.06
CA GLU A 111 -12.50 17.56 -1.38
C GLU A 111 -12.59 17.49 0.15
N ASP A 112 -13.61 16.81 0.67
CA ASP A 112 -13.89 16.67 2.09
C ASP A 112 -13.47 15.31 2.68
N VAL A 113 -12.83 14.42 1.91
CA VAL A 113 -12.38 13.10 2.39
C VAL A 113 -11.00 12.74 1.88
N ALA A 114 -10.10 12.47 2.80
CA ALA A 114 -8.78 11.90 2.55
C ALA A 114 -8.47 10.79 3.56
N PHE A 115 -7.57 9.88 3.18
CA PHE A 115 -7.06 8.83 4.06
C PHE A 115 -5.58 9.09 4.31
N ILE A 116 -5.23 9.44 5.55
CA ILE A 116 -3.86 9.75 5.96
C ILE A 116 -3.30 8.59 6.75
N TYR A 117 -2.10 8.20 6.41
CA TYR A 117 -1.36 7.10 7.03
C TYR A 117 -0.24 7.67 7.91
N GLU A 118 -0.12 7.13 9.11
CA GLU A 118 1.04 7.34 9.97
C GLU A 118 1.58 6.00 10.44
N SER A 119 2.89 5.92 10.69
CA SER A 119 3.53 4.70 11.14
C SER A 119 4.67 4.96 12.13
N TRP A 120 4.97 3.93 12.95
CA TRP A 120 6.13 3.93 13.83
C TRP A 120 6.81 2.56 13.81
N ARG A 121 8.06 2.54 13.36
CA ARG A 121 8.76 1.30 13.03
C ARG A 121 9.08 0.42 14.23
N SER A 122 9.50 1.02 15.37
CA SER A 122 9.85 0.25 16.57
C SER A 122 8.66 -0.57 17.09
N ASP A 123 7.46 -0.01 16.99
CA ASP A 123 6.23 -0.61 17.51
C ASP A 123 5.46 -1.39 16.43
N ARG A 124 6.02 -1.44 15.21
CA ARG A 124 5.33 -1.97 14.02
C ARG A 124 3.95 -1.34 13.81
N LYS A 125 3.75 -0.15 14.31
CA LYS A 125 2.46 0.55 14.31
C LYS A 125 2.14 1.13 12.94
N LEU A 126 0.90 0.92 12.48
CA LEU A 126 0.30 1.61 11.35
C LEU A 126 -1.08 2.09 11.76
N ARG A 127 -1.36 3.36 11.50
CA ARG A 127 -2.68 3.94 11.72
C ARG A 127 -3.14 4.69 10.48
N VAL A 128 -4.43 4.57 10.18
CA VAL A 128 -5.07 5.25 9.05
C VAL A 128 -6.22 6.09 9.59
N TYR A 129 -6.19 7.37 9.24
CA TYR A 129 -7.26 8.31 9.53
C TYR A 129 -8.11 8.56 8.29
N GLN A 130 -9.43 8.52 8.46
CA GLN A 130 -10.32 9.27 7.59
C GLN A 130 -10.30 10.72 8.06
N LEU A 131 -9.92 11.62 7.18
CA LEU A 131 -9.77 13.06 7.45
C LEU A 131 -10.70 13.86 6.56
N ASN A 132 -11.37 14.85 7.13
CA ASN A 132 -11.92 15.95 6.36
C ASN A 132 -10.88 17.08 6.30
N PRO A 133 -10.24 17.35 5.16
CA PRO A 133 -9.18 18.35 5.06
C PRO A 133 -9.67 19.79 5.29
N MET A 134 -10.98 20.05 5.14
CA MET A 134 -11.57 21.38 5.32
C MET A 134 -11.82 21.69 6.79
N SER A 135 -12.54 20.83 7.49
CA SER A 135 -12.89 20.99 8.90
C SER A 135 -11.80 20.50 9.86
N LYS A 136 -10.80 19.74 9.36
CA LYS A 136 -9.79 19.04 10.15
C LYS A 136 -10.34 17.93 11.07
N SER A 137 -11.62 17.58 10.93
CA SER A 137 -12.17 16.45 11.68
C SER A 137 -11.53 15.16 11.19
N LYS A 138 -11.14 14.30 12.13
CA LYS A 138 -10.49 13.03 11.83
C LYS A 138 -11.04 11.90 12.67
N LYS A 139 -11.11 10.70 12.07
CA LYS A 139 -11.50 9.45 12.71
C LYS A 139 -10.47 8.38 12.38
N VAL A 140 -10.01 7.64 13.37
CA VAL A 140 -9.19 6.44 13.13
C VAL A 140 -10.08 5.36 12.53
N ILE A 141 -9.68 4.84 11.38
CA ILE A 141 -10.40 3.74 10.72
C ILE A 141 -9.61 2.43 10.76
N PHE A 142 -8.29 2.50 10.79
CA PHE A 142 -7.40 1.35 11.02
C PHE A 142 -6.32 1.73 12.03
N ASP A 143 -6.09 0.85 13.01
CA ASP A 143 -5.02 0.95 13.98
C ASP A 143 -4.50 -0.47 14.26
N ARG A 144 -3.34 -0.83 13.71
CA ARG A 144 -2.84 -2.20 13.74
C ARG A 144 -1.31 -2.28 13.74
N SER A 145 -0.80 -3.47 14.02
CA SER A 145 0.58 -3.82 13.69
C SER A 145 0.74 -4.09 12.19
N THR A 146 1.84 -3.64 11.59
CA THR A 146 2.20 -3.99 10.21
C THR A 146 2.54 -5.47 10.05
N GLU A 147 2.80 -6.17 11.15
CA GLU A 147 3.11 -7.60 11.19
C GLU A 147 1.84 -8.46 11.34
N ASP A 148 0.74 -7.87 11.77
CA ASP A 148 -0.56 -8.54 11.80
C ASP A 148 -1.13 -8.68 10.39
N ARG A 149 -0.79 -9.78 9.74
CA ARG A 149 -1.21 -10.08 8.37
C ARG A 149 -2.60 -10.70 8.30
N TYR A 150 -3.02 -11.37 9.36
CA TYR A 150 -4.34 -12.01 9.41
C TYR A 150 -5.47 -10.99 9.47
N ASN A 151 -5.25 -9.85 10.14
CA ASN A 151 -6.22 -8.77 10.24
C ASN A 151 -5.93 -7.60 9.28
N ASP A 152 -5.11 -7.83 8.23
CA ASP A 152 -4.86 -6.80 7.22
C ASP A 152 -6.15 -6.48 6.45
N PRO A 153 -6.66 -5.25 6.56
CA PRO A 153 -7.91 -4.86 5.89
C PRO A 153 -7.77 -4.73 4.37
N GLY A 154 -6.56 -4.85 3.85
CA GLY A 154 -6.26 -4.58 2.44
C GLY A 154 -6.07 -3.11 2.13
N SER A 155 -6.11 -2.80 0.84
CA SER A 155 -5.91 -1.47 0.27
C SER A 155 -7.20 -0.96 -0.37
N PHE A 156 -7.41 0.35 -0.30
CA PHE A 156 -8.56 0.98 -0.97
C PHE A 156 -8.47 0.80 -2.48
N ILE A 157 -9.61 0.50 -3.10
CA ILE A 157 -9.76 0.57 -4.55
C ILE A 157 -9.80 2.04 -4.96
N THR A 158 -9.08 2.35 -6.02
CA THR A 158 -9.00 3.70 -6.59
C THR A 158 -9.60 3.74 -7.98
N THR A 159 -10.01 4.93 -8.39
CA THR A 159 -10.50 5.24 -9.74
C THR A 159 -9.85 6.53 -10.24
N PHE A 160 -9.90 6.77 -11.54
CA PHE A 160 -9.46 8.05 -12.11
C PHE A 160 -10.60 9.07 -12.06
N ASN A 161 -10.29 10.25 -11.57
CA ASN A 161 -11.22 11.37 -11.53
C ASN A 161 -11.14 12.23 -12.83
N GLN A 162 -11.86 13.36 -12.84
CA GLN A 162 -11.88 14.31 -13.97
C GLN A 162 -10.52 14.92 -14.32
N TYR A 163 -9.53 14.85 -13.42
CA TYR A 163 -8.15 15.31 -13.65
C TYR A 163 -7.22 14.18 -14.10
N SER A 164 -7.75 13.00 -14.43
CA SER A 164 -6.99 11.79 -14.71
C SER A 164 -6.03 11.42 -13.57
N GLN A 165 -6.41 11.75 -12.34
CA GLN A 165 -5.66 11.43 -11.13
C GLN A 165 -6.33 10.30 -10.37
N SER A 166 -5.52 9.41 -9.78
CA SER A 166 -6.03 8.32 -8.95
C SER A 166 -6.55 8.84 -7.61
N THR A 167 -7.80 8.53 -7.30
CA THR A 167 -8.47 8.85 -6.03
C THR A 167 -9.17 7.63 -5.48
N VAL A 168 -9.35 7.55 -4.15
CA VAL A 168 -10.12 6.47 -3.55
C VAL A 168 -11.58 6.60 -3.98
N GLN A 169 -12.12 5.52 -4.48
CA GLN A 169 -13.51 5.46 -4.91
C GLN A 169 -14.44 5.33 -3.70
N ILE A 170 -15.34 6.30 -3.55
CA ILE A 170 -16.39 6.28 -2.52
C ILE A 170 -17.74 6.13 -3.21
N SER A 171 -18.45 5.06 -2.89
CA SER A 171 -19.79 4.79 -3.42
C SER A 171 -20.85 5.72 -2.82
N PRO A 172 -22.02 5.91 -3.49
CA PRO A 172 -23.09 6.81 -2.99
C PRO A 172 -23.60 6.50 -1.58
N ASP A 173 -23.49 5.27 -1.14
CA ASP A 173 -23.85 4.82 0.22
C ASP A 173 -22.75 5.04 1.26
N ASN A 174 -21.75 5.89 0.95
CA ASN A 174 -20.61 6.21 1.78
C ASN A 174 -19.74 4.98 2.13
N SER A 175 -19.60 4.07 1.19
CA SER A 175 -18.76 2.89 1.32
C SER A 175 -17.55 2.95 0.41
N VAL A 176 -16.50 2.22 0.77
CA VAL A 176 -15.28 1.99 -0.02
C VAL A 176 -15.09 0.51 -0.26
N LEU A 177 -14.39 0.16 -1.34
CA LEU A 177 -13.96 -1.19 -1.60
C LEU A 177 -12.51 -1.37 -1.16
N LEU A 178 -12.21 -2.51 -0.56
CA LEU A 178 -10.90 -2.92 -0.08
C LEU A 178 -10.52 -4.25 -0.73
N ASN A 179 -9.34 -4.32 -1.36
CA ASN A 179 -8.76 -5.58 -1.78
C ASN A 179 -7.56 -5.95 -0.91
N GLY A 180 -7.46 -7.21 -0.52
CA GLY A 180 -6.41 -7.67 0.37
C GLY A 180 -5.91 -9.06 0.03
N ARG A 181 -4.77 -9.42 0.62
CA ARG A 181 -4.14 -10.74 0.43
C ARG A 181 -4.89 -11.86 1.14
N GLY A 182 -5.56 -11.55 2.27
CA GLY A 182 -6.31 -12.53 3.03
C GLY A 182 -5.43 -13.66 3.57
N ALA A 183 -4.35 -13.30 4.28
CA ALA A 183 -3.48 -14.29 4.92
C ALA A 183 -4.30 -15.20 5.84
N SER A 184 -4.03 -16.50 5.78
CA SER A 184 -4.65 -17.51 6.64
C SER A 184 -3.65 -18.63 6.94
N PRO A 185 -3.93 -19.50 7.94
CA PRO A 185 -3.07 -20.66 8.22
C PRO A 185 -2.90 -21.59 7.02
N GLU A 186 -3.88 -21.63 6.10
CA GLU A 186 -3.84 -22.47 4.90
C GLU A 186 -3.20 -21.74 3.69
N GLY A 187 -2.74 -20.49 3.87
CA GLY A 187 -2.18 -19.65 2.83
C GLY A 187 -3.00 -18.39 2.55
N ASP A 188 -2.56 -17.61 1.58
CA ASP A 188 -3.24 -16.37 1.21
C ASP A 188 -4.54 -16.68 0.43
N LYS A 189 -5.64 -16.08 0.85
CA LYS A 189 -6.97 -16.13 0.20
C LYS A 189 -7.41 -14.71 -0.14
N PRO A 190 -6.93 -14.13 -1.26
CA PRO A 190 -7.26 -12.76 -1.63
C PRO A 190 -8.75 -12.49 -1.63
N PHE A 191 -9.11 -11.26 -1.30
CA PHE A 191 -10.50 -10.89 -1.08
C PHE A 191 -10.85 -9.50 -1.62
N LEU A 192 -12.15 -9.26 -1.75
CA LEU A 192 -12.77 -7.96 -1.97
C LEU A 192 -13.80 -7.72 -0.87
N ASP A 193 -13.57 -6.68 -0.08
CA ASP A 193 -14.49 -6.24 0.97
C ASP A 193 -15.11 -4.89 0.63
N LYS A 194 -16.33 -4.67 1.10
CA LYS A 194 -16.99 -3.36 1.15
C LYS A 194 -17.01 -2.88 2.60
N MET A 195 -16.58 -1.63 2.83
CA MET A 195 -16.58 -1.03 4.16
C MET A 195 -17.37 0.27 4.15
N ASN A 196 -18.32 0.40 5.05
CA ASN A 196 -19.05 1.64 5.28
C ASN A 196 -18.20 2.59 6.13
N LEU A 197 -17.93 3.80 5.64
CA LEU A 197 -17.04 4.77 6.29
C LEU A 197 -17.62 5.38 7.57
N ALA A 198 -18.95 5.43 7.70
CA ALA A 198 -19.57 5.99 8.91
C ALA A 198 -19.51 5.00 10.08
N THR A 199 -19.86 3.74 9.85
CA THR A 199 -19.95 2.70 10.88
C THR A 199 -18.66 1.90 11.06
N GLY A 200 -17.83 1.78 10.00
CA GLY A 200 -16.67 0.89 9.94
C GLY A 200 -17.02 -0.57 9.68
N ASN A 201 -18.32 -0.90 9.49
CA ASN A 201 -18.76 -2.26 9.20
C ASN A 201 -18.22 -2.72 7.86
N LYS A 202 -17.72 -3.97 7.80
CA LYS A 202 -17.20 -4.63 6.61
C LYS A 202 -18.07 -5.80 6.21
N GLU A 203 -18.24 -5.95 4.89
CA GLU A 203 -18.90 -7.08 4.26
C GLU A 203 -17.92 -7.73 3.26
N ARG A 204 -17.71 -9.05 3.35
CA ARG A 204 -16.94 -9.81 2.38
C ARG A 204 -17.77 -10.02 1.13
N LEU A 205 -17.45 -9.31 0.04
CA LEU A 205 -18.14 -9.43 -1.24
C LEU A 205 -17.65 -10.62 -2.06
N TRP A 206 -16.35 -10.92 -1.97
CA TRP A 206 -15.73 -12.01 -2.70
C TRP A 206 -14.43 -12.45 -2.04
N GLN A 207 -14.10 -13.74 -2.18
CA GLN A 207 -12.82 -14.30 -1.73
C GLN A 207 -12.35 -15.42 -2.67
N SER A 208 -11.04 -15.48 -2.90
CA SER A 208 -10.40 -16.58 -3.62
C SER A 208 -10.60 -17.91 -2.90
N ALA A 209 -10.83 -18.96 -3.67
CA ALA A 209 -11.03 -20.30 -3.17
C ALA A 209 -10.07 -21.29 -3.84
N SER A 210 -9.67 -22.33 -3.06
CA SER A 210 -8.87 -23.44 -3.58
C SER A 210 -9.53 -24.06 -4.81
N PRO A 211 -8.75 -24.53 -5.81
CA PRO A 211 -7.29 -24.62 -5.83
C PRO A 211 -6.59 -23.34 -6.33
N TYR A 212 -7.31 -22.25 -6.49
CA TYR A 212 -6.80 -21.03 -7.10
C TYR A 212 -6.25 -20.03 -6.10
N TYR A 213 -5.16 -19.39 -6.48
CA TYR A 213 -4.79 -18.08 -5.98
C TYR A 213 -5.30 -17.04 -6.97
N GLU A 214 -6.34 -16.33 -6.59
CA GLU A 214 -7.00 -15.36 -7.45
C GLU A 214 -7.10 -14.01 -6.73
N ARG A 215 -6.60 -12.94 -7.35
CA ARG A 215 -6.56 -11.60 -6.76
C ARG A 215 -7.30 -10.60 -7.63
N VAL A 216 -7.96 -9.64 -7.01
CA VAL A 216 -8.58 -8.51 -7.71
C VAL A 216 -7.49 -7.63 -8.30
N VAL A 217 -7.63 -7.28 -9.57
CA VAL A 217 -6.72 -6.40 -10.32
C VAL A 217 -7.32 -5.02 -10.50
N ASN A 218 -8.61 -4.96 -10.86
CA ASN A 218 -9.32 -3.71 -11.09
C ASN A 218 -10.82 -3.90 -10.89
N VAL A 219 -11.50 -2.86 -10.44
CA VAL A 219 -12.97 -2.80 -10.38
C VAL A 219 -13.47 -2.03 -11.59
N LEU A 220 -14.41 -2.61 -12.33
CA LEU A 220 -14.95 -2.06 -13.58
C LEU A 220 -16.23 -1.24 -13.35
N ASP A 221 -17.07 -1.69 -12.42
CA ASP A 221 -18.35 -1.08 -12.09
C ASP A 221 -18.59 -1.21 -10.58
N ASP A 222 -18.80 -0.09 -9.91
CA ASP A 222 -19.04 -0.04 -8.46
C ASP A 222 -20.50 -0.30 -8.06
N LYS A 223 -21.45 -0.13 -8.97
CA LYS A 223 -22.88 -0.34 -8.70
C LYS A 223 -23.23 -1.83 -8.69
N LYS A 224 -22.77 -2.55 -9.72
CA LYS A 224 -22.93 -4.02 -9.81
C LYS A 224 -21.75 -4.77 -9.25
N VAL A 225 -20.70 -4.07 -8.82
CA VAL A 225 -19.40 -4.59 -8.36
C VAL A 225 -18.90 -5.69 -9.29
N SER A 226 -18.62 -5.31 -10.53
CA SER A 226 -17.90 -6.16 -11.48
C SER A 226 -16.43 -5.82 -11.47
N PHE A 227 -15.56 -6.82 -11.56
CA PHE A 227 -14.14 -6.66 -11.38
C PHE A 227 -13.32 -7.67 -12.19
N VAL A 228 -12.11 -7.26 -12.54
CA VAL A 228 -11.11 -8.11 -13.19
C VAL A 228 -10.27 -8.78 -12.11
N THR A 229 -10.04 -10.09 -12.28
CA THR A 229 -9.13 -10.85 -11.44
C THR A 229 -7.96 -11.40 -12.26
N SER A 230 -6.83 -11.65 -11.59
CA SER A 230 -5.73 -12.49 -12.07
C SER A 230 -5.77 -13.77 -11.26
N ARG A 231 -5.98 -14.90 -11.95
CA ARG A 231 -6.14 -16.24 -11.36
C ARG A 231 -5.04 -17.17 -11.84
N GLU A 232 -4.45 -17.88 -10.92
CA GLU A 232 -3.45 -18.92 -11.14
C GLU A 232 -3.66 -20.10 -10.20
N SER A 233 -3.05 -21.24 -10.51
CA SER A 233 -2.99 -22.42 -9.64
C SER A 233 -1.59 -23.06 -9.74
N GLN A 234 -1.42 -24.21 -9.12
CA GLN A 234 -0.15 -24.97 -9.25
C GLN A 234 0.13 -25.41 -10.70
N THR A 235 -0.91 -25.56 -11.51
CA THR A 235 -0.82 -26.07 -12.90
C THR A 235 -1.28 -25.07 -13.95
N GLU A 236 -1.91 -23.97 -13.55
CA GLU A 236 -2.41 -22.95 -14.45
C GLU A 236 -1.60 -21.66 -14.29
N THR A 237 -1.10 -21.12 -15.41
CA THR A 237 -0.43 -19.83 -15.45
C THR A 237 -1.43 -18.69 -15.19
N PRO A 238 -0.99 -17.52 -14.66
CA PRO A 238 -1.89 -16.40 -14.43
C PRO A 238 -2.64 -15.98 -15.69
N ASN A 239 -3.95 -15.97 -15.61
CA ASN A 239 -4.86 -15.48 -16.64
C ASN A 239 -5.88 -14.52 -16.01
N TYR A 240 -6.48 -13.66 -16.83
CA TYR A 240 -7.43 -12.64 -16.38
C TYR A 240 -8.87 -13.07 -16.64
N PHE A 241 -9.74 -12.72 -15.67
CA PHE A 241 -11.14 -13.07 -15.69
C PHE A 241 -11.99 -11.88 -15.23
N ILE A 242 -13.22 -11.76 -15.76
CA ILE A 242 -14.25 -10.85 -15.23
C ILE A 242 -15.16 -11.65 -14.31
N ARG A 243 -15.44 -11.05 -13.16
CA ARG A 243 -16.40 -11.52 -12.15
C ARG A 243 -17.37 -10.41 -11.78
N THR A 244 -18.56 -10.83 -11.31
CA THR A 244 -19.54 -9.92 -10.69
C THR A 244 -19.92 -10.48 -9.34
N VAL A 245 -20.04 -9.62 -8.31
CA VAL A 245 -20.46 -10.03 -6.96
C VAL A 245 -21.86 -10.67 -7.03
N GLY A 246 -22.00 -11.85 -6.39
CA GLY A 246 -23.24 -12.64 -6.44
C GLY A 246 -23.50 -13.36 -7.77
N GLY A 247 -22.72 -13.06 -8.82
CA GLY A 247 -22.81 -13.76 -10.11
C GLY A 247 -22.08 -15.10 -10.09
N LYS A 248 -22.64 -16.10 -10.78
CA LYS A 248 -22.01 -17.42 -10.95
C LYS A 248 -21.08 -17.46 -12.17
N GLU A 249 -21.30 -16.57 -13.12
CA GLU A 249 -20.54 -16.55 -14.38
C GLU A 249 -19.16 -15.93 -14.18
N VAL A 250 -18.18 -16.56 -14.83
CA VAL A 250 -16.79 -16.13 -14.87
C VAL A 250 -16.36 -16.06 -16.33
N THR A 251 -16.12 -14.86 -16.83
CA THR A 251 -15.70 -14.66 -18.21
C THR A 251 -14.18 -14.61 -18.28
N GLN A 252 -13.58 -15.54 -18.99
CA GLN A 252 -12.13 -15.53 -19.25
C GLN A 252 -11.78 -14.45 -20.29
N LEU A 253 -10.80 -13.60 -19.96
CA LEU A 253 -10.30 -12.54 -20.85
C LEU A 253 -9.06 -12.94 -21.63
N THR A 254 -8.20 -13.74 -21.02
CA THR A 254 -6.91 -14.16 -21.61
C THR A 254 -6.72 -15.66 -21.49
N ASN A 255 -5.93 -16.21 -22.41
CA ASN A 255 -5.54 -17.62 -22.40
C ASN A 255 -4.02 -17.72 -22.66
N PHE A 256 -3.23 -17.23 -21.70
CA PHE A 256 -1.77 -17.31 -21.79
C PHE A 256 -1.30 -18.74 -21.53
N ALA A 257 -0.46 -19.26 -22.42
CA ALA A 257 0.22 -20.52 -22.21
C ALA A 257 1.29 -20.38 -21.12
N HIS A 258 1.65 -21.51 -20.48
CA HIS A 258 2.73 -21.51 -19.49
C HIS A 258 4.05 -21.11 -20.16
N PRO A 259 4.77 -20.07 -19.69
CA PRO A 259 5.99 -19.57 -20.34
C PRO A 259 7.14 -20.57 -20.29
N TYR A 260 7.11 -21.50 -19.33
CA TYR A 260 8.10 -22.57 -19.13
C TYR A 260 7.39 -23.91 -19.01
N PRO A 261 6.93 -24.52 -20.13
CA PRO A 261 6.17 -25.78 -20.11
C PRO A 261 6.86 -26.91 -19.35
N GLN A 262 8.20 -26.92 -19.36
CA GLN A 262 9.04 -27.92 -18.67
C GLN A 262 8.94 -27.85 -17.14
N LEU A 263 8.45 -26.74 -16.58
CA LEU A 263 8.25 -26.56 -15.13
C LEU A 263 6.82 -26.87 -14.68
N LYS A 264 5.91 -27.18 -15.60
CA LYS A 264 4.49 -27.40 -15.31
C LYS A 264 4.25 -28.48 -14.26
N ASP A 265 5.09 -29.53 -14.28
CA ASP A 265 4.94 -30.69 -13.41
C ASP A 265 5.85 -30.64 -12.16
N VAL A 266 6.44 -29.47 -11.86
CA VAL A 266 7.15 -29.24 -10.59
C VAL A 266 6.15 -29.33 -9.45
N LYS A 267 6.40 -30.25 -8.52
CA LYS A 267 5.58 -30.38 -7.32
C LYS A 267 6.02 -29.36 -6.29
N LYS A 268 5.06 -28.64 -5.74
CA LYS A 268 5.26 -27.75 -4.58
C LYS A 268 4.60 -28.36 -3.38
N GLU A 269 5.36 -28.54 -2.31
CA GLU A 269 4.88 -29.01 -1.01
C GLU A 269 5.17 -27.96 0.06
N VAL A 270 4.24 -27.80 1.00
CA VAL A 270 4.42 -26.95 2.18
C VAL A 270 4.65 -27.85 3.38
N LEU A 271 5.84 -27.75 3.97
CA LEU A 271 6.21 -28.53 5.15
C LEU A 271 6.17 -27.64 6.38
N HIS A 272 5.58 -28.14 7.46
CA HIS A 272 5.57 -27.52 8.76
C HIS A 272 6.43 -28.35 9.72
N TYR A 273 7.37 -27.71 10.41
CA TYR A 273 8.21 -28.37 11.38
C TYR A 273 8.62 -27.42 12.51
N LYS A 274 9.06 -28.01 13.62
CA LYS A 274 9.60 -27.24 14.74
C LYS A 274 11.13 -27.21 14.69
N ARG A 275 11.68 -26.02 14.85
CA ARG A 275 13.11 -25.84 15.12
C ARG A 275 13.44 -26.38 16.52
N GLY A 276 14.71 -26.72 16.78
CA GLY A 276 15.14 -27.31 18.04
C GLY A 276 14.83 -26.48 19.30
N ASP A 277 14.63 -25.17 19.15
CA ASP A 277 14.22 -24.25 20.23
C ASP A 277 12.68 -24.09 20.33
N GLY A 278 11.90 -24.89 19.59
CA GLY A 278 10.45 -24.93 19.66
C GLY A 278 9.73 -23.97 18.71
N VAL A 279 10.45 -23.16 17.93
CA VAL A 279 9.84 -22.24 16.96
C VAL A 279 9.25 -23.01 15.79
N ASP A 280 7.98 -22.73 15.45
CA ASP A 280 7.30 -23.29 14.28
C ASP A 280 7.84 -22.66 13.01
N LEU A 281 8.25 -23.49 12.07
CA LEU A 281 8.78 -23.08 10.77
C LEU A 281 7.98 -23.69 9.63
N THR A 282 7.96 -22.97 8.52
CA THR A 282 7.32 -23.41 7.26
C THR A 282 8.34 -23.37 6.14
N VAL A 283 8.38 -24.43 5.34
CA VAL A 283 9.21 -24.54 4.14
C VAL A 283 8.35 -24.82 2.92
N ASN A 284 8.57 -24.07 1.84
CA ASN A 284 8.09 -24.43 0.53
C ASN A 284 9.17 -25.30 -0.14
N MET A 285 8.88 -26.56 -0.39
CA MET A 285 9.75 -27.50 -1.08
C MET A 285 9.29 -27.65 -2.54
N TYR A 286 10.20 -27.49 -3.46
CA TYR A 286 9.95 -27.70 -4.89
C TYR A 286 10.71 -28.94 -5.36
N LEU A 287 10.00 -29.93 -5.88
CA LEU A 287 10.55 -31.18 -6.36
C LEU A 287 10.56 -31.20 -7.89
N PRO A 288 11.62 -31.70 -8.52
CA PRO A 288 11.69 -31.85 -9.98
C PRO A 288 10.50 -32.64 -10.54
N PRO A 289 10.11 -32.39 -11.81
CA PRO A 289 9.12 -33.24 -12.49
C PRO A 289 9.50 -34.69 -12.46
N GLY A 290 8.55 -35.57 -12.12
CA GLY A 290 8.76 -36.99 -12.09
C GLY A 290 9.56 -37.54 -10.90
N TYR A 291 10.05 -36.70 -9.99
CA TYR A 291 10.79 -37.13 -8.80
C TYR A 291 9.99 -38.15 -7.97
N LYS A 292 10.67 -39.24 -7.62
CA LYS A 292 10.19 -40.26 -6.67
C LYS A 292 11.19 -40.40 -5.54
N LYS A 293 10.72 -40.72 -4.35
CA LYS A 293 11.56 -40.84 -3.15
C LYS A 293 12.65 -41.93 -3.33
N GLU A 294 12.35 -42.93 -4.13
CA GLU A 294 13.24 -44.05 -4.47
C GLU A 294 14.42 -43.63 -5.35
N ASP A 295 14.32 -42.47 -6.03
CA ASP A 295 15.41 -41.93 -6.85
C ASP A 295 16.61 -41.45 -6.03
N GLY A 296 16.44 -41.40 -4.71
CA GLY A 296 17.47 -41.00 -3.74
C GLY A 296 17.57 -39.47 -3.57
N PRO A 297 18.58 -38.99 -2.82
CA PRO A 297 18.73 -37.55 -2.55
C PRO A 297 19.29 -36.81 -3.75
N PHE A 298 18.70 -35.65 -4.03
CA PHE A 298 19.20 -34.67 -5.02
C PHE A 298 19.92 -33.50 -4.33
N PRO A 299 20.84 -32.84 -5.04
CA PRO A 299 21.36 -31.56 -4.57
C PRO A 299 20.21 -30.57 -4.30
N ALA A 300 20.27 -29.86 -3.19
CA ALA A 300 19.23 -28.91 -2.78
C ALA A 300 19.79 -27.49 -2.70
N ILE A 301 19.00 -26.52 -3.13
CA ILE A 301 19.23 -25.10 -2.89
C ILE A 301 18.28 -24.66 -1.79
N VAL A 302 18.85 -24.18 -0.68
CA VAL A 302 18.06 -23.62 0.43
C VAL A 302 18.10 -22.11 0.36
N TRP A 303 16.92 -21.50 0.27
CA TRP A 303 16.74 -20.06 0.36
C TRP A 303 15.97 -19.74 1.63
N ALA A 304 16.57 -18.97 2.55
CA ALA A 304 15.94 -18.55 3.79
C ALA A 304 15.93 -17.03 3.90
N TYR A 305 14.76 -16.47 4.19
CA TYR A 305 14.57 -15.08 4.53
C TYR A 305 13.58 -14.98 5.69
N PRO A 306 13.96 -14.35 6.83
CA PRO A 306 13.06 -14.27 7.97
C PRO A 306 11.86 -13.40 7.62
N ARG A 307 10.66 -13.95 7.86
CA ARG A 307 9.38 -13.22 7.85
C ARG A 307 8.71 -13.46 9.18
N GLU A 308 8.32 -12.38 9.82
CA GLU A 308 7.55 -12.46 11.06
C GLU A 308 6.05 -12.34 10.72
N PHE A 309 5.26 -13.22 11.33
CA PHE A 309 3.80 -13.16 11.35
C PHE A 309 3.39 -13.03 12.81
N LYS A 310 2.55 -12.04 13.06
CA LYS A 310 1.89 -11.84 14.36
C LYS A 310 0.41 -11.71 14.17
#